data_cdb5d6cc81911bd39e22e2296098625a
#
_entry.id   cdb5d6cc81911bd39e22e2296098625a
#
_cell.length_a   1.000
_cell.length_b   1.000
_cell.length_c   1.000
_cell.angle_alpha   90.00
_cell.angle_beta   90.00
_cell.angle_gamma   90.00
#
_symmetry.space_group_name_H-M   'P 1'
#
loop_
_entity.id
_entity.type
_entity.pdbx_description
1 polymer ?
#
loop_
_entity_poly.entity_id
_entity_poly.type
_entity_poly.pdbx_seq_one_letter_code
_entity_poly.pdbx_strand_id
1 'polypeptide(L)'
;MALIPELVDMAARHGAADREKVSGALREAARNQSSMLRALLDSAEIDENGFYRELTDKFHLAWGGADIASAAPELRNKLPARIALRYQLLPVAADDDNITLLTYDPFDMLARQAVAEAVPQRVRYEVYTRKGILPALRQVYGIGAETFEELLEGRASDEELDQIRSEEVNVLDENESEEASVKKFINQVIREALRERATDIHVEPLADDLRVRYRIDGVLQEVPVPAQMRKLQRSVINILKLTAGLDLGEDRRPQDGRISLELGGQPIDVRVASIPTINGESISLRLLGKEVFSLERLGLDEEYAGKIRELLAMPNGIVLVTGPTGCGKSTSLYTFLSGLNTKERRILTIEDPVEHKLPGVNQSAVQPEIGNTFANLLRSFLRGDPNVIMVGEMRDYETAEIAIRAALTGHLVFSTLHTNDAVGGITRLLDMGVEPFLVASAVRAFIAQRLVRRLCPVCKAPAHPGDYSPEYLRSIGFPPEYDGKILRAVGCEACRNTGYEGRLAIMEICMVTPKLQEMITHRKTAADLRPAAEREGMRPLRKYGFDKVASGTTTIEEVMRVTT
;
A
#
# COMPACT_ATOMS: atom_id res chain seq x y z
N MET A 1 0.85 39.36 -21.79
CA MET A 1 1.91 38.89 -22.70
C MET A 1 3.33 39.24 -22.24
N ALA A 2 3.53 40.37 -21.56
CA ALA A 2 4.87 40.76 -21.05
C ALA A 2 5.44 39.83 -19.97
N LEU A 3 4.60 39.12 -19.22
CA LEU A 3 4.99 38.20 -18.12
C LEU A 3 5.58 36.87 -18.59
N ILE A 4 5.20 36.35 -19.77
CA ILE A 4 5.62 35.04 -20.26
C ILE A 4 7.13 34.90 -20.40
N PRO A 5 7.87 35.83 -21.07
CA PRO A 5 9.31 35.72 -21.19
C PRO A 5 10.03 35.66 -19.83
N GLU A 6 9.53 36.44 -18.89
CA GLU A 6 10.09 36.52 -17.54
C GLU A 6 9.92 35.19 -16.77
N LEU A 7 8.73 34.60 -16.82
CA LEU A 7 8.46 33.32 -16.19
C LEU A 7 9.28 32.17 -16.82
N VAL A 8 9.47 32.20 -18.16
CA VAL A 8 10.33 31.24 -18.86
C VAL A 8 11.78 31.34 -18.41
N ASP A 9 12.30 32.59 -18.31
CA ASP A 9 13.67 32.82 -17.87
C ASP A 9 13.90 32.42 -16.40
N MET A 10 12.92 32.70 -15.53
CA MET A 10 12.96 32.28 -14.13
C MET A 10 12.93 30.74 -14.03
N ALA A 11 12.00 30.09 -14.73
CA ALA A 11 11.91 28.62 -14.72
C ALA A 11 13.21 27.96 -15.20
N ALA A 12 13.84 28.52 -16.23
CA ALA A 12 15.11 28.00 -16.74
C ALA A 12 16.27 28.12 -15.73
N ARG A 13 16.31 29.20 -14.93
CA ARG A 13 17.30 29.36 -13.85
C ARG A 13 17.10 28.34 -12.73
N HIS A 14 15.86 27.89 -12.53
CA HIS A 14 15.48 26.95 -11.47
C HIS A 14 15.26 25.52 -11.96
N GLY A 15 15.84 25.13 -13.10
CA GLY A 15 15.93 23.73 -13.52
C GLY A 15 15.08 23.32 -14.72
N ALA A 16 14.24 24.20 -15.29
CA ALA A 16 13.47 23.87 -16.49
C ALA A 16 14.41 23.66 -17.69
N ALA A 17 14.51 22.42 -18.17
CA ALA A 17 15.41 22.04 -19.26
C ALA A 17 14.95 22.52 -20.64
N ASP A 18 13.62 22.60 -20.88
CA ASP A 18 13.03 22.90 -22.18
C ASP A 18 12.24 24.23 -22.14
N ARG A 19 12.90 25.30 -22.58
CA ARG A 19 12.31 26.66 -22.62
C ARG A 19 11.16 26.77 -23.63
N GLU A 20 11.22 26.04 -24.73
CA GLU A 20 10.17 26.13 -25.78
C GLU A 20 8.89 25.46 -25.29
N LYS A 21 9.00 24.31 -24.64
CA LYS A 21 7.88 23.62 -24.03
C LYS A 21 7.19 24.47 -22.96
N VAL A 22 7.94 25.08 -22.04
CA VAL A 22 7.42 26.01 -21.03
C VAL A 22 6.75 27.21 -21.68
N SER A 23 7.39 27.84 -22.68
CA SER A 23 6.82 28.98 -23.40
C SER A 23 5.52 28.62 -24.13
N GLY A 24 5.45 27.42 -24.72
CA GLY A 24 4.25 26.88 -25.36
C GLY A 24 3.10 26.74 -24.37
N ALA A 25 3.33 26.07 -23.24
CA ALA A 25 2.35 25.86 -22.18
C ALA A 25 1.82 27.18 -21.61
N LEU A 26 2.69 28.15 -21.36
CA LEU A 26 2.29 29.46 -20.86
C LEU A 26 1.44 30.27 -21.86
N ARG A 27 1.75 30.19 -23.17
CA ARG A 27 0.95 30.83 -24.22
C ARG A 27 -0.42 30.21 -24.37
N GLU A 28 -0.51 28.89 -24.26
CA GLU A 28 -1.76 28.13 -24.30
C GLU A 28 -2.62 28.48 -23.07
N ALA A 29 -2.06 28.48 -21.88
CA ALA A 29 -2.74 28.90 -20.67
C ALA A 29 -3.27 30.34 -20.76
N ALA A 30 -2.48 31.26 -21.29
CA ALA A 30 -2.91 32.66 -21.49
C ALA A 30 -4.06 32.81 -22.51
N ARG A 31 -4.10 31.95 -23.56
CA ARG A 31 -5.22 31.92 -24.52
C ARG A 31 -6.50 31.36 -23.90
N ASN A 32 -6.36 30.31 -23.09
CA ASN A 32 -7.48 29.63 -22.46
C ASN A 32 -7.93 30.30 -21.15
N GLN A 33 -7.36 31.45 -20.80
CA GLN A 33 -7.61 32.19 -19.54
C GLN A 33 -7.43 31.32 -18.28
N SER A 34 -6.52 30.32 -18.34
CA SER A 34 -6.18 29.43 -17.23
C SER A 34 -4.91 29.88 -16.51
N SER A 35 -4.62 29.32 -15.35
CA SER A 35 -3.46 29.65 -14.53
C SER A 35 -2.14 29.38 -15.27
N MET A 36 -1.35 30.44 -15.49
CA MET A 36 -0.04 30.34 -16.13
C MET A 36 0.97 29.59 -15.25
N LEU A 37 0.96 29.83 -13.94
CA LEU A 37 1.89 29.15 -13.03
C LEU A 37 1.56 27.65 -12.92
N ARG A 38 0.29 27.29 -12.96
CA ARG A 38 -0.10 25.88 -13.05
C ARG A 38 0.46 25.22 -14.31
N ALA A 39 0.26 25.83 -15.47
CA ALA A 39 0.77 25.31 -16.74
C ALA A 39 2.30 25.21 -16.76
N LEU A 40 3.01 26.14 -16.13
CA LEU A 40 4.46 26.09 -15.97
C LEU A 40 4.88 24.89 -15.13
N LEU A 41 4.31 24.73 -13.94
CA LEU A 41 4.64 23.63 -13.02
C LEU A 41 4.28 22.24 -13.57
N ASP A 42 3.21 22.14 -14.36
CA ASP A 42 2.80 20.89 -15.00
C ASP A 42 3.67 20.57 -16.23
N SER A 43 4.34 21.56 -16.84
CA SER A 43 5.16 21.39 -18.06
C SER A 43 6.64 21.09 -17.81
N ALA A 44 7.18 21.42 -16.63
CA ALA A 44 8.60 21.27 -16.31
C ALA A 44 8.83 20.99 -14.83
N GLU A 45 9.81 20.14 -14.53
CA GLU A 45 10.35 19.98 -13.17
C GLU A 45 11.27 21.17 -12.86
N ILE A 46 10.97 21.88 -11.78
CA ILE A 46 11.77 23.02 -11.30
C ILE A 46 11.98 22.92 -9.78
N ASP A 47 13.03 23.60 -9.30
CA ASP A 47 13.13 23.91 -7.87
C ASP A 47 12.08 24.97 -7.50
N GLU A 48 10.92 24.53 -7.01
CA GLU A 48 9.82 25.41 -6.64
C GLU A 48 10.24 26.42 -5.56
N ASN A 49 11.06 26.04 -4.57
CA ASN A 49 11.46 26.95 -3.50
C ASN A 49 12.29 28.12 -4.05
N GLY A 50 13.30 27.83 -4.86
CA GLY A 50 14.12 28.86 -5.51
C GLY A 50 13.29 29.74 -6.44
N PHE A 51 12.45 29.12 -7.28
CA PHE A 51 11.58 29.82 -8.22
C PHE A 51 10.61 30.78 -7.51
N TYR A 52 9.91 30.32 -6.48
CA TYR A 52 8.93 31.14 -5.79
C TYR A 52 9.56 32.27 -4.94
N ARG A 53 10.75 32.05 -4.39
CA ARG A 53 11.50 33.12 -3.71
C ARG A 53 11.87 34.24 -4.70
N GLU A 54 12.40 33.87 -5.86
CA GLU A 54 12.70 34.84 -6.91
C GLU A 54 11.43 35.57 -7.40
N LEU A 55 10.30 34.84 -7.54
CA LEU A 55 9.01 35.39 -7.92
C LEU A 55 8.53 36.43 -6.89
N THR A 56 8.59 36.10 -5.59
CA THR A 56 8.15 37.02 -4.53
C THR A 56 9.03 38.26 -4.45
N ASP A 57 10.34 38.10 -4.58
CA ASP A 57 11.26 39.25 -4.58
C ASP A 57 11.02 40.19 -5.78
N LYS A 58 10.83 39.62 -6.97
CA LYS A 58 10.65 40.37 -8.21
C LYS A 58 9.33 41.13 -8.26
N PHE A 59 8.25 40.52 -7.76
CA PHE A 59 6.91 41.09 -7.80
C PHE A 59 6.48 41.71 -6.47
N HIS A 60 7.38 41.82 -5.50
CA HIS A 60 7.13 42.39 -4.15
C HIS A 60 5.93 41.71 -3.45
N LEU A 61 5.83 40.39 -3.56
CA LEU A 61 4.76 39.59 -2.96
C LEU A 61 5.20 39.10 -1.56
N ALA A 62 4.22 38.91 -0.67
CA ALA A 62 4.50 38.37 0.64
C ALA A 62 4.79 36.85 0.51
N TRP A 63 5.91 36.41 1.09
CA TRP A 63 6.22 34.97 1.22
C TRP A 63 5.54 34.41 2.47
N GLY A 64 4.87 33.27 2.33
CA GLY A 64 4.23 32.58 3.44
C GLY A 64 5.26 32.06 4.42
N GLY A 65 5.31 32.67 5.60
CA GLY A 65 6.23 32.27 6.68
C GLY A 65 5.61 31.34 7.71
N ALA A 66 4.33 30.99 7.57
CA ALA A 66 3.64 30.14 8.52
C ALA A 66 4.12 28.70 8.42
N ASP A 67 4.23 28.04 9.59
CA ASP A 67 4.40 26.60 9.65
C ASP A 67 3.12 25.93 9.12
N ILE A 68 3.18 25.48 7.86
CA ILE A 68 2.04 24.87 7.16
C ILE A 68 1.52 23.64 7.91
N ALA A 69 2.39 22.93 8.63
CA ALA A 69 2.01 21.81 9.46
C ALA A 69 1.09 22.21 10.63
N SER A 70 1.01 23.50 10.96
CA SER A 70 0.16 24.05 12.02
C SER A 70 -1.15 24.65 11.52
N ALA A 71 -1.49 24.54 10.22
CA ALA A 71 -2.78 25.00 9.71
C ALA A 71 -3.92 24.30 10.46
N ALA A 72 -4.57 25.03 11.35
CA ALA A 72 -5.54 24.47 12.27
C ALA A 72 -6.78 23.98 11.50
N PRO A 73 -7.28 22.75 11.75
CA PRO A 73 -8.50 22.25 11.13
C PRO A 73 -9.72 23.18 11.31
N GLU A 74 -9.70 24.04 12.29
CA GLU A 74 -10.74 25.01 12.61
C GLU A 74 -10.89 26.09 11.53
N LEU A 75 -9.81 26.38 10.79
CA LEU A 75 -9.81 27.38 9.71
C LEU A 75 -10.57 26.92 8.46
N ARG A 76 -10.88 25.61 8.34
CA ARG A 76 -11.69 25.07 7.24
C ARG A 76 -13.06 25.71 7.09
N ASN A 77 -13.64 26.19 8.22
CA ASN A 77 -14.96 26.84 8.22
C ASN A 77 -14.91 28.30 7.76
N LYS A 78 -13.71 28.86 7.54
CA LYS A 78 -13.51 30.27 7.14
C LYS A 78 -13.40 30.44 5.63
N LEU A 79 -13.06 29.37 4.89
CA LEU A 79 -13.05 29.36 3.43
C LEU A 79 -13.76 28.10 2.94
N PRO A 80 -14.79 28.18 2.07
CA PRO A 80 -15.47 27.01 1.52
C PRO A 80 -14.51 26.02 0.87
N ALA A 81 -14.68 24.70 1.12
CA ALA A 81 -13.76 23.67 0.63
C ALA A 81 -13.70 23.67 -0.91
N ARG A 82 -14.83 23.92 -1.59
CA ARG A 82 -14.89 24.06 -3.05
C ARG A 82 -13.90 25.11 -3.58
N ILE A 83 -13.85 26.28 -2.95
CA ILE A 83 -12.94 27.37 -3.35
C ILE A 83 -11.51 27.01 -2.99
N ALA A 84 -11.28 26.51 -1.76
CA ALA A 84 -9.97 26.12 -1.28
C ALA A 84 -9.32 25.05 -2.17
N LEU A 85 -10.03 24.00 -2.52
CA LEU A 85 -9.52 22.86 -3.30
C LEU A 85 -9.42 23.19 -4.79
N ARG A 86 -10.42 23.86 -5.37
CA ARG A 86 -10.43 24.24 -6.79
C ARG A 86 -9.26 25.16 -7.14
N TYR A 87 -9.03 26.18 -6.32
CA TYR A 87 -7.98 27.19 -6.55
C TYR A 87 -6.71 26.93 -5.74
N GLN A 88 -6.66 25.85 -4.98
CA GLN A 88 -5.51 25.47 -4.14
C GLN A 88 -5.09 26.61 -3.19
N LEU A 89 -6.06 27.11 -2.44
CA LEU A 89 -5.90 28.17 -1.45
C LEU A 89 -5.97 27.61 -0.04
N LEU A 90 -4.93 27.81 0.77
CA LEU A 90 -4.88 27.29 2.14
C LEU A 90 -5.09 28.44 3.15
N PRO A 91 -6.14 28.43 3.98
CA PRO A 91 -6.27 29.38 5.08
C PRO A 91 -5.29 29.00 6.19
N VAL A 92 -4.46 29.96 6.62
CA VAL A 92 -3.42 29.79 7.65
C VAL A 92 -3.64 30.62 8.90
N ALA A 93 -4.37 31.71 8.79
CA ALA A 93 -4.79 32.53 9.92
C ALA A 93 -6.11 33.23 9.60
N ALA A 94 -6.96 33.39 10.60
CA ALA A 94 -8.17 34.21 10.48
C ALA A 94 -8.52 34.83 11.83
N ASP A 95 -8.93 36.09 11.79
CA ASP A 95 -9.59 36.78 12.88
C ASP A 95 -10.98 37.29 12.42
N ASP A 96 -11.63 38.15 13.18
CA ASP A 96 -12.97 38.63 12.83
C ASP A 96 -12.97 39.53 11.57
N ASP A 97 -11.88 40.26 11.30
CA ASP A 97 -11.77 41.21 10.22
C ASP A 97 -10.92 40.74 9.05
N ASN A 98 -9.98 39.82 9.27
CA ASN A 98 -8.97 39.43 8.28
C ASN A 98 -8.85 37.89 8.15
N ILE A 99 -8.52 37.45 6.95
CA ILE A 99 -8.12 36.08 6.67
C ILE A 99 -6.83 36.07 5.83
N THR A 100 -5.86 35.21 6.21
CA THR A 100 -4.63 35.01 5.43
C THR A 100 -4.72 33.70 4.70
N LEU A 101 -4.56 33.77 3.37
CA LEU A 101 -4.59 32.61 2.47
C LEU A 101 -3.22 32.42 1.81
N LEU A 102 -2.68 31.19 1.87
CA LEU A 102 -1.55 30.83 1.03
C LEU A 102 -2.03 30.46 -0.36
N THR A 103 -1.31 30.94 -1.37
CA THR A 103 -1.55 30.62 -2.78
C THR A 103 -0.25 30.30 -3.49
N TYR A 104 -0.27 29.33 -4.42
CA TYR A 104 0.84 29.13 -5.34
C TYR A 104 0.74 29.99 -6.59
N ASP A 105 -0.46 30.51 -6.92
CA ASP A 105 -0.67 31.42 -8.05
C ASP A 105 -1.26 32.77 -7.59
N PRO A 106 -0.40 33.77 -7.31
CA PRO A 106 -0.85 35.07 -6.89
C PRO A 106 -1.52 35.86 -8.02
N PHE A 107 -1.47 35.40 -9.26
CA PHE A 107 -2.01 36.06 -10.45
C PHE A 107 -3.38 35.50 -10.89
N ASP A 108 -3.89 34.45 -10.21
CA ASP A 108 -5.19 33.88 -10.51
C ASP A 108 -6.33 34.81 -10.07
N MET A 109 -6.88 35.55 -11.06
CA MET A 109 -7.96 36.49 -10.83
C MET A 109 -9.29 35.80 -10.55
N LEU A 110 -9.53 34.60 -11.09
CA LEU A 110 -10.75 33.83 -10.82
C LEU A 110 -10.78 33.34 -9.38
N ALA A 111 -9.63 32.90 -8.87
CA ALA A 111 -9.49 32.56 -7.47
C ALA A 111 -9.80 33.72 -6.55
N ARG A 112 -9.26 34.90 -6.86
CA ARG A 112 -9.51 36.12 -6.07
C ARG A 112 -10.98 36.55 -6.09
N GLN A 113 -11.62 36.47 -7.24
CA GLN A 113 -13.05 36.79 -7.37
C GLN A 113 -13.91 35.81 -6.56
N ALA A 114 -13.68 34.50 -6.71
CA ALA A 114 -14.41 33.49 -5.97
C ALA A 114 -14.27 33.63 -4.43
N VAL A 115 -13.06 33.98 -3.96
CA VAL A 115 -12.83 34.27 -2.53
C VAL A 115 -13.57 35.52 -2.09
N ALA A 116 -13.54 36.61 -2.88
CA ALA A 116 -14.20 37.88 -2.55
C ALA A 116 -15.74 37.73 -2.46
N GLU A 117 -16.32 36.82 -3.22
CA GLU A 117 -17.76 36.50 -3.18
C GLU A 117 -18.15 35.68 -1.95
N ALA A 118 -17.23 34.83 -1.46
CA ALA A 118 -17.53 33.83 -0.42
C ALA A 118 -17.05 34.23 0.99
N VAL A 119 -16.06 35.10 1.10
CA VAL A 119 -15.41 35.47 2.36
C VAL A 119 -15.64 36.92 2.68
N PRO A 120 -16.33 37.26 3.79
CA PRO A 120 -16.64 38.67 4.15
C PRO A 120 -15.43 39.40 4.72
N GLN A 121 -14.38 38.70 5.21
CA GLN A 121 -13.18 39.30 5.78
C GLN A 121 -12.27 39.93 4.71
N ARG A 122 -11.37 40.79 5.14
CA ARG A 122 -10.27 41.27 4.31
C ARG A 122 -9.28 40.17 4.07
N VAL A 123 -9.01 39.86 2.80
CA VAL A 123 -8.14 38.76 2.41
C VAL A 123 -6.71 39.24 2.19
N ARG A 124 -5.77 38.64 2.91
CA ARG A 124 -4.33 38.77 2.68
C ARG A 124 -3.83 37.53 1.98
N TYR A 125 -3.17 37.68 0.83
CA TYR A 125 -2.55 36.57 0.11
C TYR A 125 -1.05 36.53 0.39
N GLU A 126 -0.54 35.34 0.71
CA GLU A 126 0.88 35.05 0.82
C GLU A 126 1.22 33.91 -0.15
N VAL A 127 2.38 34.01 -0.80
CA VAL A 127 2.81 33.04 -1.81
C VAL A 127 3.57 31.90 -1.16
N TYR A 128 3.27 30.68 -1.58
CA TYR A 128 4.00 29.50 -1.14
C TYR A 128 4.09 28.47 -2.27
N THR A 129 4.93 27.43 -2.09
CA THR A 129 5.10 26.36 -3.09
C THR A 129 3.83 25.54 -3.25
N ARG A 130 3.52 25.11 -4.48
CA ARG A 130 2.38 24.22 -4.74
C ARG A 130 2.54 22.89 -4.03
N LYS A 131 3.78 22.33 -4.01
CA LYS A 131 4.12 21.09 -3.29
C LYS A 131 3.86 21.17 -1.79
N GLY A 132 4.04 22.33 -1.19
CA GLY A 132 3.73 22.52 0.23
C GLY A 132 2.25 22.76 0.52
N ILE A 133 1.51 23.46 -0.37
CA ILE A 133 0.09 23.76 -0.18
C ILE A 133 -0.79 22.50 -0.31
N LEU A 134 -0.53 21.64 -1.30
CA LEU A 134 -1.41 20.49 -1.59
C LEU A 134 -1.58 19.50 -0.44
N PRO A 135 -0.50 19.05 0.25
CA PRO A 135 -0.66 18.17 1.40
C PRO A 135 -1.41 18.81 2.57
N ALA A 136 -1.15 20.10 2.81
CA ALA A 136 -1.82 20.83 3.87
C ALA A 136 -3.32 21.03 3.61
N LEU A 137 -3.72 21.30 2.37
CA LEU A 137 -5.13 21.35 1.97
C LEU A 137 -5.84 20.01 2.24
N ARG A 138 -5.20 18.90 1.93
CA ARG A 138 -5.74 17.56 2.22
C ARG A 138 -5.89 17.33 3.73
N GLN A 139 -4.95 17.82 4.52
CA GLN A 139 -5.00 17.72 5.98
C GLN A 139 -6.12 18.57 6.58
N VAL A 140 -6.35 19.78 6.06
CA VAL A 140 -7.35 20.70 6.59
C VAL A 140 -8.76 20.35 6.13
N TYR A 141 -8.96 20.07 4.85
CA TYR A 141 -10.29 19.86 4.26
C TYR A 141 -10.70 18.38 4.15
N GLY A 142 -9.75 17.46 4.18
CA GLY A 142 -10.00 16.04 4.00
C GLY A 142 -10.25 15.64 2.54
N ILE A 143 -10.35 14.32 2.32
CA ILE A 143 -10.67 13.74 1.02
C ILE A 143 -12.17 13.89 0.77
N GLY A 144 -12.55 14.36 -0.43
CA GLY A 144 -13.95 14.50 -0.81
C GLY A 144 -14.68 15.73 -0.24
N ALA A 145 -13.98 16.65 0.43
CA ALA A 145 -14.60 17.83 1.00
C ALA A 145 -15.35 18.69 -0.02
N GLU A 146 -14.82 18.83 -1.25
CA GLU A 146 -15.47 19.55 -2.35
C GLU A 146 -16.80 18.92 -2.75
N THR A 147 -16.80 17.62 -2.98
CA THR A 147 -18.01 16.82 -3.32
C THR A 147 -19.04 16.89 -2.21
N PHE A 148 -18.58 16.98 -0.97
CA PHE A 148 -19.44 17.02 0.20
C PHE A 148 -20.13 18.38 0.40
N GLU A 149 -19.43 19.50 0.15
CA GLU A 149 -20.05 20.83 0.16
C GLU A 149 -21.13 20.98 -0.92
N GLU A 150 -20.88 20.45 -2.12
CA GLU A 150 -21.87 20.39 -3.21
C GLU A 150 -23.14 19.66 -2.79
N LEU A 151 -22.99 18.59 -1.99
CA LEU A 151 -24.09 17.81 -1.40
C LEU A 151 -24.94 18.61 -0.44
N LEU A 152 -24.29 19.30 0.50
CA LEU A 152 -24.99 20.06 1.54
C LEU A 152 -25.72 21.28 0.97
N GLU A 153 -25.19 21.87 -0.12
CA GLU A 153 -25.78 23.04 -0.75
C GLU A 153 -26.90 22.71 -1.76
N GLY A 154 -27.07 21.42 -2.13
CA GLY A 154 -28.07 21.00 -3.13
C GLY A 154 -27.87 21.61 -4.52
N ARG A 155 -26.65 22.04 -4.86
CA ARG A 155 -26.29 22.75 -6.07
C ARG A 155 -25.27 22.00 -6.91
N ALA A 156 -25.62 20.85 -7.43
CA ALA A 156 -24.84 20.24 -8.51
C ALA A 156 -25.32 20.84 -9.84
N SER A 157 -24.49 21.62 -10.54
CA SER A 157 -24.80 22.12 -11.87
C SER A 157 -24.39 21.10 -12.94
N ASP A 158 -25.28 20.88 -13.91
CA ASP A 158 -25.16 19.86 -14.97
C ASP A 158 -23.91 19.99 -15.88
N GLU A 159 -23.29 21.18 -15.97
CA GLU A 159 -22.16 21.43 -16.89
C GLU A 159 -20.81 20.90 -16.39
N GLU A 160 -20.61 20.75 -15.08
CA GLU A 160 -19.38 20.16 -14.51
C GLU A 160 -19.41 18.62 -14.52
N LEU A 161 -20.58 18.02 -14.70
CA LEU A 161 -20.78 16.57 -14.85
C LEU A 161 -20.22 16.03 -16.18
N ASP A 162 -20.21 16.82 -17.25
CA ASP A 162 -19.76 16.37 -18.57
C ASP A 162 -18.23 16.33 -18.73
N GLN A 163 -17.46 17.11 -17.98
CA GLN A 163 -15.99 17.02 -18.01
C GLN A 163 -15.44 15.82 -17.24
N ILE A 164 -16.19 15.27 -16.29
CA ILE A 164 -15.83 14.07 -15.54
C ILE A 164 -16.30 12.80 -16.27
N ARG A 165 -17.28 12.92 -17.16
CA ARG A 165 -17.78 11.82 -18.03
C ARG A 165 -16.76 11.32 -19.06
N SER A 166 -15.72 12.07 -19.39
CA SER A 166 -14.70 11.65 -20.36
C SER A 166 -13.68 10.64 -19.83
N GLU A 167 -13.68 10.34 -18.53
CA GLU A 167 -12.96 9.22 -17.96
C GLU A 167 -13.97 8.18 -17.47
N GLU A 168 -14.36 7.29 -18.36
CA GLU A 168 -15.38 6.25 -18.18
C GLU A 168 -15.17 5.45 -16.88
N VAL A 169 -16.09 5.67 -15.93
CA VAL A 169 -16.46 4.67 -14.94
C VAL A 169 -17.91 4.30 -15.22
N ASN A 170 -18.12 3.20 -15.92
CA ASN A 170 -19.41 2.59 -16.07
C ASN A 170 -19.90 2.07 -14.70
N VAL A 171 -20.59 2.88 -13.94
CA VAL A 171 -21.38 2.42 -12.80
C VAL A 171 -22.68 3.25 -12.72
N LEU A 172 -23.74 2.61 -13.17
CA LEU A 172 -25.16 2.78 -12.80
C LEU A 172 -25.84 4.14 -13.00
N ASP A 173 -27.00 4.01 -13.57
CA ASP A 173 -28.03 4.96 -13.98
C ASP A 173 -28.19 6.23 -13.13
N GLU A 174 -28.47 7.28 -13.89
CA GLU A 174 -28.83 8.62 -13.50
C GLU A 174 -30.16 8.62 -12.74
N ASN A 175 -30.12 8.90 -11.44
CA ASN A 175 -31.17 9.65 -10.75
C ASN A 175 -30.62 10.27 -9.47
N GLU A 176 -30.50 11.55 -9.56
CA GLU A 176 -30.48 12.68 -8.64
C GLU A 176 -30.07 12.52 -7.15
N SER A 177 -29.19 13.39 -6.81
CA SER A 177 -28.91 14.18 -5.61
C SER A 177 -27.92 13.61 -4.58
N GLU A 178 -28.36 12.91 -3.58
CA GLU A 178 -27.52 12.49 -2.44
C GLU A 178 -26.72 11.23 -2.77
N GLU A 179 -27.33 10.30 -3.45
CA GLU A 179 -26.76 8.99 -3.80
C GLU A 179 -25.59 9.10 -4.80
N ALA A 180 -25.72 9.95 -5.82
CA ALA A 180 -24.68 10.18 -6.83
C ALA A 180 -23.43 10.77 -6.21
N SER A 181 -23.58 11.68 -5.27
CA SER A 181 -22.45 12.36 -4.62
C SER A 181 -21.77 11.50 -3.56
N VAL A 182 -22.51 10.63 -2.84
CA VAL A 182 -21.91 9.61 -1.98
C VAL A 182 -21.14 8.59 -2.82
N LYS A 183 -21.63 8.21 -4.00
CA LYS A 183 -20.87 7.37 -4.95
C LYS A 183 -19.58 8.03 -5.41
N LYS A 184 -19.62 9.33 -5.77
CA LYS A 184 -18.40 10.11 -6.11
C LYS A 184 -17.41 10.13 -4.95
N PHE A 185 -17.88 10.36 -3.72
CA PHE A 185 -17.02 10.33 -2.53
C PHE A 185 -16.36 8.96 -2.34
N ILE A 186 -17.12 7.85 -2.41
CA ILE A 186 -16.59 6.50 -2.31
C ILE A 186 -15.54 6.22 -3.39
N ASN A 187 -15.83 6.59 -4.64
CA ASN A 187 -14.90 6.46 -5.76
C ASN A 187 -13.61 7.26 -5.52
N GLN A 188 -13.71 8.46 -4.97
CA GLN A 188 -12.55 9.28 -4.64
C GLN A 188 -11.71 8.66 -3.52
N VAL A 189 -12.34 8.14 -2.46
CA VAL A 189 -11.66 7.41 -1.38
C VAL A 189 -10.91 6.20 -1.94
N ILE A 190 -11.53 5.42 -2.84
CA ILE A 190 -10.89 4.25 -3.45
C ILE A 190 -9.74 4.67 -4.38
N ARG A 191 -9.94 5.69 -5.24
CA ARG A 191 -8.88 6.20 -6.13
C ARG A 191 -7.67 6.71 -5.35
N GLU A 192 -7.91 7.45 -4.29
CA GLU A 192 -6.83 7.95 -3.43
C GLU A 192 -6.11 6.79 -2.73
N ALA A 193 -6.84 5.82 -2.18
CA ALA A 193 -6.25 4.63 -1.59
C ALA A 193 -5.33 3.88 -2.56
N LEU A 194 -5.72 3.76 -3.84
CA LEU A 194 -4.90 3.14 -4.88
C LEU A 194 -3.65 3.97 -5.22
N ARG A 195 -3.78 5.30 -5.34
CA ARG A 195 -2.63 6.20 -5.53
C ARG A 195 -1.65 6.10 -4.37
N GLU A 196 -2.21 5.95 -3.17
CA GLU A 196 -1.48 5.78 -1.92
C GLU A 196 -0.92 4.36 -1.73
N ARG A 197 -1.16 3.44 -2.68
CA ARG A 197 -0.77 2.02 -2.62
C ARG A 197 -1.30 1.33 -1.36
N ALA A 198 -2.47 1.74 -0.89
CA ALA A 198 -3.15 1.07 0.22
C ALA A 198 -3.57 -0.34 -0.20
N THR A 199 -3.46 -1.27 0.73
CA THR A 199 -3.97 -2.64 0.55
C THR A 199 -5.40 -2.79 1.03
N ASP A 200 -5.77 -2.04 2.06
CA ASP A 200 -7.10 -2.09 2.66
C ASP A 200 -7.59 -0.68 3.00
N ILE A 201 -8.91 -0.48 2.89
CA ILE A 201 -9.63 0.71 3.37
C ILE A 201 -10.57 0.25 4.47
N HIS A 202 -10.58 0.93 5.60
CA HIS A 202 -11.52 0.70 6.69
C HIS A 202 -12.40 1.93 6.85
N VAL A 203 -13.72 1.72 6.76
CA VAL A 203 -14.75 2.74 7.02
C VAL A 203 -15.44 2.34 8.32
N GLU A 204 -15.18 3.09 9.39
CA GLU A 204 -15.49 2.70 10.76
C GLU A 204 -16.41 3.74 11.40
N PRO A 205 -17.67 3.37 11.73
CA PRO A 205 -18.54 4.24 12.49
C PRO A 205 -18.08 4.35 13.95
N LEU A 206 -17.96 5.56 14.43
CA LEU A 206 -17.67 5.89 15.82
C LEU A 206 -18.89 6.56 16.47
N ALA A 207 -18.84 6.77 17.79
CA ALA A 207 -19.95 7.41 18.51
C ALA A 207 -20.25 8.82 17.95
N ASP A 208 -19.23 9.58 17.62
CA ASP A 208 -19.31 10.98 17.25
C ASP A 208 -18.78 11.31 15.85
N ASP A 209 -18.21 10.33 15.11
CA ASP A 209 -17.59 10.55 13.81
C ASP A 209 -17.62 9.28 12.95
N LEU A 210 -17.30 9.43 11.64
CA LEU A 210 -16.99 8.36 10.71
C LEU A 210 -15.49 8.39 10.42
N ARG A 211 -14.77 7.37 10.85
CA ARG A 211 -13.34 7.26 10.63
C ARG A 211 -13.04 6.44 9.38
N VAL A 212 -12.20 6.98 8.49
CA VAL A 212 -11.64 6.26 7.35
C VAL A 212 -10.16 6.04 7.58
N ARG A 213 -9.69 4.82 7.39
CA ARG A 213 -8.26 4.48 7.51
C ARG A 213 -7.79 3.68 6.31
N TYR A 214 -6.61 3.99 5.83
CA TYR A 214 -5.89 3.20 4.83
C TYR A 214 -4.84 2.33 5.50
N ARG A 215 -4.67 1.11 5.01
CA ARG A 215 -3.53 0.28 5.36
C ARG A 215 -2.47 0.43 4.29
N ILE A 216 -1.40 1.14 4.59
CA ILE A 216 -0.28 1.40 3.68
C ILE A 216 0.96 0.76 4.28
N ASP A 217 1.64 -0.09 3.50
CA ASP A 217 2.82 -0.86 3.94
C ASP A 217 2.62 -1.63 5.26
N GLY A 218 1.38 -2.10 5.49
CA GLY A 218 0.99 -2.87 6.68
C GLY A 218 0.58 -2.02 7.88
N VAL A 219 0.74 -0.69 7.84
CA VAL A 219 0.41 0.25 8.92
C VAL A 219 -0.90 0.97 8.60
N LEU A 220 -1.79 1.08 9.59
CA LEU A 220 -3.01 1.87 9.48
C LEU A 220 -2.69 3.36 9.60
N GLN A 221 -3.18 4.14 8.65
CA GLN A 221 -3.08 5.59 8.62
C GLN A 221 -4.48 6.17 8.52
N GLU A 222 -4.79 7.11 9.39
CA GLU A 222 -6.08 7.79 9.36
C GLU A 222 -6.10 8.79 8.20
N VAL A 223 -7.25 8.79 7.52
CA VAL A 223 -7.49 9.66 6.37
C VAL A 223 -8.46 10.74 6.85
N PRO A 224 -8.07 12.02 6.77
CA PRO A 224 -8.97 13.11 7.11
C PRO A 224 -10.21 13.08 6.22
N VAL A 225 -11.38 13.04 6.83
CA VAL A 225 -12.66 13.17 6.15
C VAL A 225 -13.44 14.36 6.72
N PRO A 226 -14.35 14.98 5.96
CA PRO A 226 -15.16 16.09 6.48
C PRO A 226 -15.94 15.66 7.72
N ALA A 227 -15.95 16.49 8.77
CA ALA A 227 -16.62 16.16 10.04
C ALA A 227 -18.13 15.92 9.89
N GLN A 228 -18.74 16.51 8.84
CA GLN A 228 -20.15 16.34 8.53
C GLN A 228 -20.48 14.94 7.95
N MET A 229 -19.48 14.13 7.59
CA MET A 229 -19.66 12.76 7.05
C MET A 229 -20.49 11.86 7.97
N ARG A 230 -20.56 12.17 9.27
CA ARG A 230 -21.43 11.46 10.19
C ARG A 230 -22.91 11.49 9.75
N LYS A 231 -23.36 12.59 9.17
CA LYS A 231 -24.75 12.71 8.67
C LYS A 231 -25.03 11.75 7.52
N LEU A 232 -24.02 11.41 6.73
CA LEU A 232 -24.11 10.52 5.57
C LEU A 232 -23.57 9.11 5.85
N GLN A 233 -23.22 8.80 7.09
CA GLN A 233 -22.66 7.50 7.46
C GLN A 233 -23.49 6.32 6.94
N ARG A 234 -24.82 6.36 7.13
CA ARG A 234 -25.71 5.30 6.65
C ARG A 234 -25.73 5.20 5.13
N SER A 235 -25.77 6.34 4.43
CA SER A 235 -25.76 6.37 2.97
C SER A 235 -24.45 5.80 2.42
N VAL A 236 -23.31 6.12 3.01
CA VAL A 236 -21.99 5.56 2.62
C VAL A 236 -21.98 4.04 2.81
N ILE A 237 -22.42 3.54 3.95
CA ILE A 237 -22.44 2.10 4.25
C ILE A 237 -23.42 1.37 3.30
N ASN A 238 -24.61 1.91 3.10
CA ASN A 238 -25.63 1.31 2.22
C ASN A 238 -25.14 1.24 0.77
N ILE A 239 -24.50 2.29 0.25
CA ILE A 239 -23.97 2.29 -1.11
C ILE A 239 -22.83 1.29 -1.25
N LEU A 240 -21.92 1.20 -0.28
CA LEU A 240 -20.86 0.19 -0.27
C LEU A 240 -21.44 -1.23 -0.26
N LYS A 241 -22.46 -1.49 0.58
CA LYS A 241 -23.16 -2.79 0.63
C LYS A 241 -23.86 -3.10 -0.70
N LEU A 242 -24.60 -2.16 -1.23
CA LEU A 242 -25.32 -2.32 -2.51
C LEU A 242 -24.35 -2.64 -3.65
N THR A 243 -23.26 -1.86 -3.75
CA THR A 243 -22.24 -2.06 -4.80
C THR A 243 -21.52 -3.40 -4.65
N ALA A 244 -21.38 -3.90 -3.42
CA ALA A 244 -20.77 -5.20 -3.12
C ALA A 244 -21.74 -6.39 -3.25
N GLY A 245 -23.01 -6.15 -3.56
CA GLY A 245 -24.06 -7.19 -3.64
C GLY A 245 -24.47 -7.74 -2.28
N LEU A 246 -24.34 -6.96 -1.21
CA LEU A 246 -24.71 -7.34 0.15
C LEU A 246 -26.18 -6.99 0.45
N ASP A 247 -26.79 -7.71 1.39
CA ASP A 247 -28.16 -7.45 1.85
C ASP A 247 -28.22 -6.20 2.72
N LEU A 248 -28.97 -5.19 2.28
CA LEU A 248 -29.16 -3.93 3.00
C LEU A 248 -30.05 -4.10 4.24
N GLY A 249 -30.93 -5.10 4.25
CA GLY A 249 -31.87 -5.37 5.36
C GLY A 249 -31.24 -6.13 6.52
N GLU A 250 -30.08 -6.74 6.33
CA GLU A 250 -29.34 -7.48 7.37
C GLU A 250 -28.15 -6.65 7.87
N ASP A 251 -28.26 -6.13 9.07
CA ASP A 251 -27.25 -5.32 9.73
C ASP A 251 -26.68 -5.94 11.03
N ARG A 252 -27.16 -7.15 11.39
CA ARG A 252 -26.79 -7.86 12.63
C ARG A 252 -25.77 -8.96 12.40
N ARG A 253 -25.55 -9.38 11.14
CA ARG A 253 -24.63 -10.46 10.79
C ARG A 253 -23.51 -9.94 9.89
N PRO A 254 -22.30 -10.46 10.04
CA PRO A 254 -21.24 -10.19 9.09
C PRO A 254 -21.64 -10.66 7.68
N GLN A 255 -21.23 -9.89 6.67
CA GLN A 255 -21.47 -10.21 5.28
C GLN A 255 -20.17 -10.00 4.48
N ASP A 256 -19.96 -10.84 3.47
CA ASP A 256 -18.85 -10.75 2.54
C ASP A 256 -19.34 -10.57 1.11
N GLY A 257 -18.73 -9.66 0.37
CA GLY A 257 -19.08 -9.34 -1.00
C GLY A 257 -17.89 -8.93 -1.85
N ARG A 258 -18.17 -8.53 -3.10
CA ARG A 258 -17.14 -8.09 -4.04
C ARG A 258 -17.62 -6.92 -4.87
N ILE A 259 -16.71 -6.00 -5.17
CA ILE A 259 -16.91 -4.90 -6.11
C ILE A 259 -15.86 -5.06 -7.20
N SER A 260 -16.29 -5.03 -8.46
CA SER A 260 -15.37 -4.95 -9.61
C SER A 260 -15.41 -3.52 -10.13
N LEU A 261 -14.27 -2.86 -10.13
CA LEU A 261 -14.09 -1.48 -10.60
C LEU A 261 -13.16 -1.46 -11.79
N GLU A 262 -13.34 -0.49 -12.68
CA GLU A 262 -12.37 -0.18 -13.72
C GLU A 262 -11.80 1.22 -13.47
N LEU A 263 -10.49 1.32 -13.24
CA LEU A 263 -9.81 2.58 -12.98
C LEU A 263 -8.59 2.71 -13.91
N GLY A 264 -8.60 3.76 -14.73
CA GLY A 264 -7.52 3.99 -15.70
C GLY A 264 -7.36 2.84 -16.70
N GLY A 265 -8.45 2.20 -17.15
CA GLY A 265 -8.43 1.05 -18.05
C GLY A 265 -7.93 -0.26 -17.42
N GLN A 266 -7.81 -0.33 -16.10
CA GLN A 266 -7.39 -1.53 -15.39
C GLN A 266 -8.52 -2.05 -14.48
N PRO A 267 -8.91 -3.32 -14.59
CA PRO A 267 -9.88 -3.92 -13.69
C PRO A 267 -9.23 -4.12 -12.30
N ILE A 268 -9.96 -3.72 -11.27
CA ILE A 268 -9.59 -3.87 -9.87
C ILE A 268 -10.71 -4.63 -9.17
N ASP A 269 -10.38 -5.74 -8.55
CA ASP A 269 -11.29 -6.47 -7.69
C ASP A 269 -11.14 -5.97 -6.25
N VAL A 270 -12.26 -5.64 -5.61
CA VAL A 270 -12.31 -5.21 -4.21
C VAL A 270 -13.15 -6.21 -3.43
N ARG A 271 -12.55 -6.85 -2.43
CA ARG A 271 -13.29 -7.66 -1.46
C ARG A 271 -13.85 -6.76 -0.38
N VAL A 272 -15.11 -6.95 -0.04
CA VAL A 272 -15.84 -6.14 0.94
C VAL A 272 -16.30 -7.04 2.06
N ALA A 273 -15.98 -6.68 3.29
CA ALA A 273 -16.52 -7.30 4.48
C ALA A 273 -17.27 -6.27 5.32
N SER A 274 -18.53 -6.56 5.65
CA SER A 274 -19.34 -5.80 6.59
C SER A 274 -19.36 -6.50 7.94
N ILE A 275 -19.07 -5.76 9.02
CA ILE A 275 -19.00 -6.27 10.38
C ILE A 275 -19.90 -5.40 11.27
N PRO A 276 -20.96 -5.96 11.88
CA PRO A 276 -21.80 -5.26 12.82
C PRO A 276 -21.01 -4.75 14.04
N THR A 277 -21.22 -3.49 14.40
CA THR A 277 -20.65 -2.90 15.62
C THR A 277 -21.74 -2.12 16.38
N ILE A 278 -21.44 -1.71 17.60
CA ILE A 278 -22.40 -0.94 18.43
C ILE A 278 -22.77 0.43 17.84
N ASN A 279 -21.92 0.98 16.97
CA ASN A 279 -22.13 2.29 16.35
C ASN A 279 -22.65 2.19 14.89
N GLY A 280 -22.91 0.98 14.40
CA GLY A 280 -23.29 0.68 13.01
C GLY A 280 -22.36 -0.35 12.39
N GLU A 281 -22.50 -0.62 11.08
CA GLU A 281 -21.66 -1.58 10.39
C GLU A 281 -20.32 -0.96 10.01
N SER A 282 -19.22 -1.63 10.37
CA SER A 282 -17.86 -1.30 9.88
C SER A 282 -17.60 -2.02 8.56
N ILE A 283 -17.17 -1.29 7.54
CA ILE A 283 -16.86 -1.84 6.23
C ILE A 283 -15.34 -1.89 6.04
N SER A 284 -14.85 -3.06 5.63
CA SER A 284 -13.46 -3.25 5.22
C SER A 284 -13.40 -3.59 3.74
N LEU A 285 -12.62 -2.81 2.97
CA LEU A 285 -12.42 -2.98 1.54
C LEU A 285 -10.97 -3.42 1.31
N ARG A 286 -10.75 -4.63 0.78
CA ARG A 286 -9.42 -5.08 0.36
C ARG A 286 -9.25 -4.87 -1.13
N LEU A 287 -8.27 -4.06 -1.49
CA LEU A 287 -7.97 -3.68 -2.86
C LEU A 287 -7.04 -4.73 -3.50
N LEU A 288 -7.53 -5.45 -4.50
CA LEU A 288 -6.77 -6.47 -5.22
C LEU A 288 -6.37 -5.90 -6.60
N GLY A 289 -5.23 -5.19 -6.64
CA GLY A 289 -4.67 -4.67 -7.88
C GLY A 289 -3.93 -5.75 -8.69
N LYS A 290 -3.59 -5.45 -9.95
CA LYS A 290 -2.67 -6.27 -10.73
C LYS A 290 -1.27 -6.20 -10.11
N GLU A 291 -0.79 -7.28 -9.55
CA GLU A 291 0.59 -7.39 -9.07
C GLU A 291 1.47 -8.11 -10.09
N VAL A 292 2.69 -7.62 -10.27
CA VAL A 292 3.75 -8.33 -11.00
C VAL A 292 4.56 -9.12 -9.99
N PHE A 293 4.60 -10.43 -10.15
CA PHE A 293 5.33 -11.34 -9.27
C PHE A 293 6.70 -11.65 -9.87
N SER A 294 7.77 -11.12 -9.25
CA SER A 294 9.15 -11.39 -9.64
C SER A 294 10.07 -11.47 -8.41
N LEU A 295 11.19 -12.20 -8.51
CA LEU A 295 12.14 -12.36 -7.40
C LEU A 295 12.74 -11.03 -6.96
N GLU A 296 12.95 -10.10 -7.89
CA GLU A 296 13.53 -8.78 -7.63
C GLU A 296 12.62 -7.96 -6.68
N ARG A 297 11.30 -8.11 -6.84
CA ARG A 297 10.32 -7.41 -5.99
C ARG A 297 10.29 -7.90 -4.54
N LEU A 298 10.75 -9.13 -4.28
CA LEU A 298 10.89 -9.61 -2.90
C LEU A 298 12.00 -8.87 -2.14
N GLY A 299 12.93 -8.22 -2.85
CA GLY A 299 14.02 -7.45 -2.26
C GLY A 299 15.10 -8.31 -1.61
N LEU A 300 15.22 -9.57 -2.05
CA LEU A 300 16.27 -10.49 -1.59
C LEU A 300 17.63 -10.07 -2.15
N ASP A 301 18.69 -10.44 -1.42
CA ASP A 301 20.05 -10.37 -1.97
C ASP A 301 20.30 -11.54 -2.93
N GLU A 302 21.41 -11.48 -3.66
CA GLU A 302 21.72 -12.48 -4.69
C GLU A 302 21.97 -13.88 -4.10
N GLU A 303 22.50 -13.99 -2.88
CA GLU A 303 22.67 -15.28 -2.20
C GLU A 303 21.31 -15.95 -1.97
N TYR A 304 20.35 -15.19 -1.42
CA TYR A 304 19.00 -15.71 -1.14
C TYR A 304 18.19 -15.95 -2.42
N ALA A 305 18.30 -15.05 -3.40
CA ALA A 305 17.70 -15.26 -4.72
C ALA A 305 18.28 -16.51 -5.39
N GLY A 306 19.57 -16.78 -5.24
CA GLY A 306 20.24 -17.99 -5.70
C GLY A 306 19.68 -19.26 -5.05
N LYS A 307 19.53 -19.29 -3.73
CA LYS A 307 18.90 -20.41 -3.00
C LYS A 307 17.46 -20.68 -3.46
N ILE A 308 16.68 -19.62 -3.71
CA ILE A 308 15.33 -19.77 -4.24
C ILE A 308 15.38 -20.35 -5.66
N ARG A 309 16.24 -19.86 -6.56
CA ARG A 309 16.39 -20.44 -7.91
C ARG A 309 16.80 -21.91 -7.87
N GLU A 310 17.67 -22.30 -6.95
CA GLU A 310 18.05 -23.71 -6.73
C GLU A 310 16.82 -24.55 -6.35
N LEU A 311 15.99 -24.10 -5.42
CA LEU A 311 14.75 -24.77 -5.02
C LEU A 311 13.76 -24.89 -6.20
N LEU A 312 13.62 -23.85 -7.00
CA LEU A 312 12.73 -23.83 -8.17
C LEU A 312 13.24 -24.75 -9.31
N ALA A 313 14.53 -25.02 -9.37
CA ALA A 313 15.13 -25.94 -10.35
C ALA A 313 15.00 -27.43 -9.96
N MET A 314 14.56 -27.73 -8.73
CA MET A 314 14.40 -29.12 -8.28
C MET A 314 13.28 -29.82 -9.05
N PRO A 315 13.47 -31.10 -9.43
CA PRO A 315 12.44 -31.83 -10.16
C PRO A 315 11.25 -32.21 -9.29
N ASN A 316 11.46 -32.40 -8.00
CA ASN A 316 10.44 -32.81 -7.03
C ASN A 316 10.82 -32.44 -5.60
N GLY A 317 9.85 -32.50 -4.72
CA GLY A 317 10.00 -32.21 -3.30
C GLY A 317 8.99 -31.20 -2.81
N ILE A 318 9.03 -30.88 -1.52
CA ILE A 318 8.17 -29.84 -0.92
C ILE A 318 9.03 -28.66 -0.46
N VAL A 319 8.58 -27.45 -0.79
CA VAL A 319 9.07 -26.20 -0.24
C VAL A 319 7.94 -25.55 0.58
N LEU A 320 8.21 -25.28 1.84
CA LEU A 320 7.24 -24.75 2.80
C LEU A 320 7.57 -23.32 3.20
N VAL A 321 6.67 -22.40 2.93
CA VAL A 321 6.81 -21.00 3.38
C VAL A 321 6.00 -20.80 4.66
N THR A 322 6.63 -20.24 5.69
CA THR A 322 6.00 -20.10 6.99
C THR A 322 6.07 -18.67 7.53
N GLY A 323 5.14 -18.35 8.41
CA GLY A 323 5.03 -17.05 9.07
C GLY A 323 3.58 -16.68 9.40
N PRO A 324 3.36 -15.60 10.14
CA PRO A 324 2.03 -15.11 10.49
C PRO A 324 1.25 -14.61 9.27
N THR A 325 -0.03 -14.34 9.48
CA THR A 325 -0.87 -13.69 8.46
C THR A 325 -0.30 -12.32 8.09
N GLY A 326 -0.32 -11.98 6.80
CA GLY A 326 0.18 -10.71 6.29
C GLY A 326 1.71 -10.62 6.14
N CYS A 327 2.48 -11.70 6.37
CA CYS A 327 3.94 -11.68 6.15
C CYS A 327 4.37 -11.90 4.68
N GLY A 328 3.42 -11.98 3.74
CA GLY A 328 3.69 -12.06 2.30
C GLY A 328 3.88 -13.47 1.74
N LYS A 329 3.42 -14.54 2.43
CA LYS A 329 3.56 -15.92 1.96
C LYS A 329 2.97 -16.14 0.57
N SER A 330 1.73 -15.70 0.34
CA SER A 330 1.06 -15.83 -0.97
C SER A 330 1.83 -15.11 -2.07
N THR A 331 2.31 -13.89 -1.82
CA THR A 331 3.14 -13.13 -2.78
C THR A 331 4.41 -13.88 -3.16
N SER A 332 5.10 -14.50 -2.17
CA SER A 332 6.29 -15.31 -2.44
C SER A 332 5.96 -16.57 -3.22
N LEU A 333 4.87 -17.28 -2.86
CA LEU A 333 4.43 -18.45 -3.62
C LEU A 333 4.05 -18.09 -5.05
N TYR A 334 3.30 -17.01 -5.27
CA TYR A 334 2.96 -16.54 -6.62
C TYR A 334 4.21 -16.13 -7.41
N THR A 335 5.21 -15.53 -6.74
CA THR A 335 6.51 -15.24 -7.36
C THR A 335 7.22 -16.53 -7.81
N PHE A 336 7.20 -17.58 -6.97
CA PHE A 336 7.79 -18.88 -7.31
C PHE A 336 7.06 -19.53 -8.48
N LEU A 337 5.72 -19.55 -8.42
CA LEU A 337 4.90 -20.10 -9.51
C LEU A 337 5.08 -19.32 -10.82
N SER A 338 5.16 -18.00 -10.77
CA SER A 338 5.41 -17.17 -11.95
C SER A 338 6.77 -17.46 -12.59
N GLY A 339 7.81 -17.71 -11.78
CA GLY A 339 9.12 -18.11 -12.26
C GLY A 339 9.15 -19.52 -12.87
N LEU A 340 8.20 -20.39 -12.50
CA LEU A 340 8.07 -21.76 -13.02
C LEU A 340 7.10 -21.88 -14.19
N ASN A 341 6.29 -20.83 -14.46
CA ASN A 341 5.18 -20.85 -15.39
C ASN A 341 5.68 -20.77 -16.84
N THR A 342 5.91 -21.92 -17.44
CA THR A 342 6.27 -22.10 -18.85
C THR A 342 5.20 -22.91 -19.58
N LYS A 343 5.25 -22.95 -20.91
CA LYS A 343 4.28 -23.72 -21.72
C LYS A 343 4.41 -25.23 -21.51
N GLU A 344 5.57 -25.69 -21.02
CA GLU A 344 5.91 -27.11 -20.81
C GLU A 344 5.54 -27.60 -19.41
N ARG A 345 5.12 -26.70 -18.50
CA ARG A 345 4.79 -27.05 -17.10
C ARG A 345 3.33 -26.84 -16.81
N ARG A 346 2.68 -27.87 -16.33
CA ARG A 346 1.32 -27.79 -15.79
C ARG A 346 1.36 -27.47 -14.30
N ILE A 347 0.84 -26.27 -13.95
CA ILE A 347 0.80 -25.79 -12.58
C ILE A 347 -0.66 -25.78 -12.09
N LEU A 348 -0.92 -26.45 -10.98
CA LEU A 348 -2.23 -26.50 -10.32
C LEU A 348 -2.14 -25.92 -8.92
N THR A 349 -3.13 -25.11 -8.52
CA THR A 349 -3.18 -24.54 -7.16
C THR A 349 -4.52 -24.80 -6.48
N ILE A 350 -4.47 -24.98 -5.16
CA ILE A 350 -5.64 -25.06 -4.28
C ILE A 350 -5.53 -23.95 -3.26
N GLU A 351 -6.50 -23.06 -3.20
CA GLU A 351 -6.42 -21.82 -2.42
C GLU A 351 -7.73 -21.52 -1.66
N ASP A 352 -7.63 -20.83 -0.53
CA ASP A 352 -8.78 -20.48 0.31
C ASP A 352 -8.71 -19.00 0.76
N PRO A 353 -9.24 -18.09 -0.08
CA PRO A 353 -9.57 -18.22 -1.51
C PRO A 353 -8.38 -17.85 -2.43
N VAL A 354 -8.58 -17.92 -3.76
CA VAL A 354 -7.61 -17.37 -4.74
C VAL A 354 -7.48 -15.87 -4.55
N GLU A 355 -6.27 -15.39 -4.23
CA GLU A 355 -6.02 -13.96 -4.00
C GLU A 355 -5.80 -13.19 -5.31
N HIS A 356 -4.96 -13.71 -6.21
CA HIS A 356 -4.66 -13.12 -7.51
C HIS A 356 -4.74 -14.16 -8.61
N LYS A 357 -5.31 -13.78 -9.75
CA LYS A 357 -5.34 -14.64 -10.93
C LYS A 357 -3.98 -14.65 -11.63
N LEU A 358 -3.35 -15.81 -11.75
CA LEU A 358 -2.09 -16.00 -12.45
C LEU A 358 -2.36 -16.52 -13.87
N PRO A 359 -2.05 -15.75 -14.93
CA PRO A 359 -2.19 -16.24 -16.30
C PRO A 359 -1.37 -17.53 -16.52
N GLY A 360 -1.97 -18.56 -17.09
CA GLY A 360 -1.30 -19.84 -17.37
C GLY A 360 -1.25 -20.82 -16.20
N VAL A 361 -1.78 -20.47 -15.03
CA VAL A 361 -1.91 -21.35 -13.86
C VAL A 361 -3.37 -21.76 -13.68
N ASN A 362 -3.62 -23.03 -13.43
CA ASN A 362 -4.98 -23.52 -13.11
C ASN A 362 -5.20 -23.45 -11.60
N GLN A 363 -5.97 -22.46 -11.17
CA GLN A 363 -6.22 -22.15 -9.76
C GLN A 363 -7.62 -22.64 -9.35
N SER A 364 -7.70 -23.42 -8.29
CA SER A 364 -8.95 -23.92 -7.71
C SER A 364 -9.18 -23.32 -6.33
N ALA A 365 -10.38 -22.82 -6.11
CA ALA A 365 -10.79 -22.34 -4.79
C ALA A 365 -11.40 -23.48 -3.96
N VAL A 366 -11.09 -23.50 -2.69
CA VAL A 366 -11.75 -24.38 -1.70
C VAL A 366 -13.22 -23.96 -1.56
N GLN A 367 -14.12 -24.95 -1.57
CA GLN A 367 -15.57 -24.79 -1.40
C GLN A 367 -16.11 -25.97 -0.60
N PRO A 368 -16.03 -25.94 0.75
CA PRO A 368 -16.40 -27.07 1.60
C PRO A 368 -17.85 -27.51 1.44
N GLU A 369 -18.76 -26.58 1.09
CA GLU A 369 -20.19 -26.79 0.94
C GLU A 369 -20.52 -27.82 -0.15
N ILE A 370 -19.65 -27.94 -1.16
CA ILE A 370 -19.78 -28.92 -2.25
C ILE A 370 -18.72 -30.01 -2.19
N GLY A 371 -17.98 -30.11 -1.05
CA GLY A 371 -16.94 -31.13 -0.84
C GLY A 371 -15.58 -30.83 -1.47
N ASN A 372 -15.36 -29.64 -2.04
CA ASN A 372 -14.06 -29.20 -2.55
C ASN A 372 -13.16 -28.74 -1.41
N THR A 373 -12.65 -29.68 -0.63
CA THR A 373 -11.66 -29.44 0.42
C THR A 373 -10.24 -29.49 -0.13
N PHE A 374 -9.24 -29.02 0.63
CA PHE A 374 -7.82 -29.14 0.26
C PHE A 374 -7.45 -30.58 -0.08
N ALA A 375 -7.79 -31.54 0.78
CA ALA A 375 -7.48 -32.96 0.59
C ALA A 375 -8.15 -33.56 -0.65
N ASN A 376 -9.44 -33.27 -0.88
CA ASN A 376 -10.18 -33.82 -2.03
C ASN A 376 -9.68 -33.26 -3.36
N LEU A 377 -9.44 -31.96 -3.44
CA LEU A 377 -8.88 -31.33 -4.64
C LEU A 377 -7.46 -31.84 -4.91
N LEU A 378 -6.63 -31.99 -3.88
CA LEU A 378 -5.26 -32.49 -4.03
C LEU A 378 -5.23 -33.94 -4.56
N ARG A 379 -6.11 -34.83 -4.06
CA ARG A 379 -6.26 -36.20 -4.63
C ARG A 379 -6.67 -36.16 -6.11
N SER A 380 -7.49 -35.20 -6.50
CA SER A 380 -7.91 -35.06 -7.88
C SER A 380 -6.77 -34.53 -8.76
N PHE A 381 -5.95 -33.62 -8.24
CA PHE A 381 -4.79 -33.08 -8.94
C PHE A 381 -3.76 -34.16 -9.30
N LEU A 382 -3.52 -35.12 -8.41
CA LEU A 382 -2.60 -36.24 -8.66
C LEU A 382 -3.00 -37.12 -9.87
N ARG A 383 -4.26 -37.05 -10.31
CA ARG A 383 -4.74 -37.70 -11.54
C ARG A 383 -4.75 -36.78 -12.74
N GLY A 384 -4.35 -35.52 -12.55
CA GLY A 384 -4.36 -34.47 -13.56
C GLY A 384 -3.01 -34.23 -14.21
N ASP A 385 -2.01 -35.07 -14.00
CA ASP A 385 -0.65 -34.94 -14.55
C ASP A 385 0.00 -33.54 -14.33
N PRO A 386 0.07 -33.05 -13.07
CA PRO A 386 0.71 -31.77 -12.78
C PRO A 386 2.23 -31.93 -12.70
N ASN A 387 2.98 -30.90 -13.08
CA ASN A 387 4.41 -30.81 -12.78
C ASN A 387 4.63 -30.09 -11.44
N VAL A 388 3.81 -29.07 -11.17
CA VAL A 388 3.90 -28.23 -9.97
C VAL A 388 2.53 -28.15 -9.31
N ILE A 389 2.50 -28.33 -8.00
CA ILE A 389 1.29 -28.21 -7.18
C ILE A 389 1.52 -27.15 -6.12
N MET A 390 0.58 -26.22 -5.93
CA MET A 390 0.58 -25.33 -4.78
C MET A 390 -0.66 -25.63 -3.93
N VAL A 391 -0.45 -25.91 -2.66
CA VAL A 391 -1.48 -26.04 -1.64
C VAL A 391 -1.41 -24.81 -0.75
N GLY A 392 -2.43 -23.95 -0.76
CA GLY A 392 -2.41 -22.66 -0.08
C GLY A 392 -1.93 -22.75 1.35
N GLU A 393 -2.39 -23.74 2.09
CA GLU A 393 -1.90 -24.04 3.44
C GLU A 393 -2.14 -25.51 3.84
N MET A 394 -1.31 -25.99 4.78
CA MET A 394 -1.48 -27.29 5.42
C MET A 394 -1.94 -27.09 6.87
N ARG A 395 -3.22 -27.37 7.15
CA ARG A 395 -3.82 -27.23 8.49
C ARG A 395 -3.94 -28.57 9.22
N ASP A 396 -4.03 -29.67 8.49
CA ASP A 396 -4.35 -31.00 9.00
C ASP A 396 -3.42 -32.07 8.44
N TYR A 397 -3.41 -33.24 9.13
CA TYR A 397 -2.60 -34.37 8.77
C TYR A 397 -2.91 -34.92 7.37
N GLU A 398 -4.20 -35.00 7.00
CA GLU A 398 -4.63 -35.60 5.73
C GLU A 398 -4.06 -34.83 4.54
N THR A 399 -4.19 -33.51 4.56
CA THR A 399 -3.64 -32.61 3.50
C THR A 399 -2.12 -32.70 3.45
N ALA A 400 -1.44 -32.70 4.62
CA ALA A 400 0.01 -32.81 4.70
C ALA A 400 0.52 -34.16 4.17
N GLU A 401 -0.11 -35.26 4.53
CA GLU A 401 0.26 -36.60 4.06
C GLU A 401 0.15 -36.71 2.54
N ILE A 402 -0.97 -36.24 1.95
CA ILE A 402 -1.18 -36.31 0.50
C ILE A 402 -0.14 -35.47 -0.23
N ALA A 403 0.14 -34.23 0.25
CA ALA A 403 1.13 -33.34 -0.33
C ALA A 403 2.55 -33.93 -0.29
N ILE A 404 2.92 -34.57 0.82
CA ILE A 404 4.21 -35.25 0.99
C ILE A 404 4.32 -36.43 0.02
N ARG A 405 3.27 -37.28 -0.09
CA ARG A 405 3.23 -38.38 -1.07
C ARG A 405 3.34 -37.86 -2.51
N ALA A 406 2.67 -36.75 -2.84
CA ALA A 406 2.81 -36.07 -4.14
C ALA A 406 4.27 -35.71 -4.45
N ALA A 407 4.97 -35.14 -3.49
CA ALA A 407 6.38 -34.78 -3.64
C ALA A 407 7.29 -35.98 -3.82
N LEU A 408 7.03 -37.09 -3.12
CA LEU A 408 7.80 -38.32 -3.24
C LEU A 408 7.54 -39.05 -4.58
N THR A 409 6.37 -38.82 -5.19
CA THR A 409 6.00 -39.41 -6.49
C THR A 409 6.38 -38.59 -7.70
N GLY A 410 7.16 -37.52 -7.53
CA GLY A 410 7.78 -36.80 -8.66
C GLY A 410 7.28 -35.35 -8.88
N HIS A 411 6.44 -34.83 -7.99
CA HIS A 411 5.89 -33.48 -8.14
C HIS A 411 6.69 -32.46 -7.31
N LEU A 412 6.83 -31.23 -7.83
CA LEU A 412 7.31 -30.09 -7.05
C LEU A 412 6.12 -29.44 -6.34
N VAL A 413 6.13 -29.46 -5.02
CA VAL A 413 5.00 -29.00 -4.21
C VAL A 413 5.38 -27.76 -3.40
N PHE A 414 4.53 -26.76 -3.40
CA PHE A 414 4.65 -25.56 -2.55
C PHE A 414 3.47 -25.50 -1.60
N SER A 415 3.72 -25.09 -0.35
CA SER A 415 2.63 -24.83 0.59
C SER A 415 3.05 -23.88 1.69
N THR A 416 2.11 -23.56 2.59
CA THR A 416 2.39 -22.72 3.75
C THR A 416 2.06 -23.41 5.07
N LEU A 417 2.76 -22.96 6.11
CA LEU A 417 2.50 -23.27 7.52
C LEU A 417 2.39 -21.97 8.32
N HIS A 418 1.86 -22.10 9.54
CA HIS A 418 1.79 -20.98 10.50
C HIS A 418 2.74 -21.25 11.67
N THR A 419 4.05 -21.05 11.43
CA THR A 419 5.09 -21.11 12.47
C THR A 419 5.93 -19.84 12.44
N ASN A 420 6.60 -19.54 13.54
CA ASN A 420 7.34 -18.29 13.68
C ASN A 420 8.71 -18.32 13.01
N ASP A 421 9.29 -19.49 12.83
CA ASP A 421 10.60 -19.69 12.24
C ASP A 421 10.63 -20.98 11.39
N ALA A 422 11.69 -21.18 10.63
CA ALA A 422 11.80 -22.30 9.68
C ALA A 422 11.92 -23.65 10.39
N VAL A 423 12.67 -23.74 11.48
CA VAL A 423 12.83 -24.97 12.26
C VAL A 423 11.52 -25.38 12.92
N GLY A 424 10.73 -24.41 13.37
CA GLY A 424 9.38 -24.62 13.87
C GLY A 424 8.43 -25.26 12.85
N GLY A 425 8.70 -25.08 11.54
CA GLY A 425 7.98 -25.77 10.48
C GLY A 425 8.20 -27.30 10.50
N ILE A 426 9.41 -27.75 10.85
CA ILE A 426 9.74 -29.17 11.01
C ILE A 426 8.92 -29.76 12.16
N THR A 427 9.00 -29.16 13.33
CA THR A 427 8.27 -29.65 14.52
C THR A 427 6.77 -29.63 14.30
N ARG A 428 6.24 -28.62 13.60
CA ARG A 428 4.82 -28.51 13.29
C ARG A 428 4.30 -29.69 12.46
N LEU A 429 5.04 -30.13 11.42
CA LEU A 429 4.65 -31.32 10.65
C LEU A 429 4.69 -32.57 11.50
N LEU A 430 5.69 -32.73 12.35
CA LEU A 430 5.80 -33.88 13.27
C LEU A 430 4.64 -33.87 14.29
N ASP A 431 4.28 -32.71 14.83
CA ASP A 431 3.17 -32.54 15.78
C ASP A 431 1.79 -32.80 15.12
N MET A 432 1.67 -32.53 13.82
CA MET A 432 0.49 -32.92 13.04
C MET A 432 0.37 -34.41 12.81
N GLY A 433 1.37 -35.21 13.21
CA GLY A 433 1.38 -36.68 13.10
C GLY A 433 2.08 -37.20 11.84
N VAL A 434 2.73 -36.32 11.06
CA VAL A 434 3.50 -36.77 9.88
C VAL A 434 4.72 -37.57 10.34
N GLU A 435 4.94 -38.72 9.71
CA GLU A 435 6.09 -39.58 10.06
C GLU A 435 7.42 -38.90 9.73
N PRO A 436 8.41 -38.92 10.64
CA PRO A 436 9.67 -38.19 10.48
C PRO A 436 10.44 -38.52 9.20
N PHE A 437 10.44 -39.79 8.79
CA PHE A 437 11.12 -40.21 7.56
C PHE A 437 10.49 -39.62 6.30
N LEU A 438 9.17 -39.39 6.32
CA LEU A 438 8.46 -38.75 5.22
C LEU A 438 8.83 -37.25 5.12
N VAL A 439 8.87 -36.54 6.26
CA VAL A 439 9.32 -35.17 6.31
C VAL A 439 10.77 -35.05 5.81
N ALA A 440 11.66 -35.89 6.34
CA ALA A 440 13.08 -35.88 5.98
C ALA A 440 13.32 -36.16 4.48
N SER A 441 12.52 -37.03 3.87
CA SER A 441 12.70 -37.44 2.47
C SER A 441 12.05 -36.47 1.47
N ALA A 442 10.89 -35.93 1.82
CA ALA A 442 10.09 -35.11 0.89
C ALA A 442 10.44 -33.62 0.93
N VAL A 443 10.71 -33.07 2.13
CA VAL A 443 10.89 -31.62 2.26
C VAL A 443 12.29 -31.20 1.83
N ARG A 444 12.36 -30.16 1.01
CA ARG A 444 13.61 -29.56 0.50
C ARG A 444 14.02 -28.35 1.31
N ALA A 445 13.05 -27.52 1.67
CA ALA A 445 13.32 -26.35 2.49
C ALA A 445 12.09 -25.90 3.29
N PHE A 446 12.37 -25.30 4.44
CA PHE A 446 11.44 -24.45 5.19
C PHE A 446 11.92 -23.01 5.11
N ILE A 447 11.02 -22.09 4.75
CA ILE A 447 11.32 -20.66 4.54
C ILE A 447 10.43 -19.87 5.49
N ALA A 448 10.99 -19.36 6.59
CA ALA A 448 10.27 -18.41 7.41
C ALA A 448 10.43 -16.99 6.84
N GLN A 449 9.34 -16.22 6.86
CA GLN A 449 9.28 -14.91 6.22
C GLN A 449 8.62 -13.86 7.10
N ARG A 450 9.16 -12.63 7.03
CA ARG A 450 8.52 -11.41 7.53
C ARG A 450 8.68 -10.29 6.51
N LEU A 451 7.85 -9.26 6.64
CA LEU A 451 7.95 -8.04 5.85
C LEU A 451 8.43 -6.89 6.74
N VAL A 452 9.47 -6.19 6.28
CA VAL A 452 9.95 -4.93 6.85
C VAL A 452 9.72 -3.80 5.85
N ARG A 453 9.47 -2.59 6.34
CA ARG A 453 9.34 -1.41 5.49
C ARG A 453 10.71 -0.99 4.98
N ARG A 454 10.76 -0.53 3.74
CA ARG A 454 11.99 0.03 3.13
C ARG A 454 12.12 1.49 3.51
N LEU A 455 13.32 1.91 3.84
CA LEU A 455 13.63 3.34 4.02
C LEU A 455 13.34 4.12 2.73
N CYS A 456 12.71 5.26 2.88
CA CYS A 456 12.48 6.16 1.77
C CYS A 456 13.82 6.60 1.15
N PRO A 457 14.03 6.40 -0.16
CA PRO A 457 15.29 6.76 -0.80
C PRO A 457 15.59 8.25 -0.78
N VAL A 458 14.55 9.08 -0.68
CA VAL A 458 14.65 10.54 -0.73
C VAL A 458 15.10 11.14 0.61
N CYS A 459 14.57 10.64 1.74
CA CYS A 459 14.76 11.30 3.04
C CYS A 459 15.53 10.49 4.08
N LYS A 460 15.94 9.24 3.77
CA LYS A 460 16.76 8.47 4.71
C LYS A 460 18.06 9.23 5.05
N ALA A 461 18.43 9.22 6.31
CA ALA A 461 19.63 9.92 6.81
C ALA A 461 20.38 9.05 7.81
N PRO A 462 21.67 9.33 8.05
CA PRO A 462 22.40 8.69 9.13
C PRO A 462 21.70 8.89 10.47
N ALA A 463 21.69 7.88 11.32
CA ALA A 463 21.26 7.98 12.70
C ALA A 463 22.07 9.04 13.45
N HIS A 464 21.50 9.66 14.47
CA HIS A 464 22.24 10.64 15.27
C HIS A 464 23.31 9.93 16.10
N PRO A 465 24.43 10.59 16.38
CA PRO A 465 25.40 10.08 17.35
C PRO A 465 24.73 9.83 18.69
N GLY A 466 24.78 8.58 19.16
CA GLY A 466 24.17 8.18 20.43
C GLY A 466 22.79 7.52 20.33
N ASP A 467 22.12 7.52 19.18
CA ASP A 467 20.83 6.82 19.00
C ASP A 467 20.94 5.31 19.34
N TYR A 468 22.09 4.71 19.00
CA TYR A 468 22.37 3.30 19.26
C TYR A 468 23.68 3.14 20.02
N SER A 469 23.60 2.85 21.32
CA SER A 469 24.81 2.56 22.11
C SER A 469 25.41 1.21 21.68
N PRO A 470 26.74 1.04 21.76
CA PRO A 470 27.38 -0.26 21.49
C PRO A 470 26.84 -1.40 22.35
N GLU A 471 26.40 -1.09 23.58
CA GLU A 471 25.79 -2.05 24.49
C GLU A 471 24.41 -2.50 23.99
N TYR A 472 23.59 -1.55 23.53
CA TYR A 472 22.29 -1.86 22.93
C TYR A 472 22.45 -2.72 21.67
N LEU A 473 23.33 -2.34 20.75
CA LEU A 473 23.57 -3.11 19.54
C LEU A 473 24.02 -4.56 19.85
N ARG A 474 24.91 -4.74 20.81
CA ARG A 474 25.31 -6.07 21.27
C ARG A 474 24.15 -6.85 21.89
N SER A 475 23.30 -6.21 22.69
CA SER A 475 22.17 -6.85 23.36
C SER A 475 21.12 -7.39 22.38
N ILE A 476 20.95 -6.73 21.23
CA ILE A 476 20.02 -7.18 20.18
C ILE A 476 20.65 -8.15 19.18
N GLY A 477 21.97 -8.38 19.27
CA GLY A 477 22.73 -9.25 18.36
C GLY A 477 23.07 -8.61 17.00
N PHE A 478 23.14 -7.27 16.95
CA PHE A 478 23.61 -6.58 15.74
C PHE A 478 25.11 -6.87 15.50
N PRO A 479 25.57 -7.03 14.23
CA PRO A 479 26.96 -7.39 13.94
C PRO A 479 27.96 -6.42 14.58
N PRO A 480 28.87 -6.89 15.44
CA PRO A 480 29.84 -6.02 16.16
C PRO A 480 30.91 -5.44 15.25
N GLU A 481 31.20 -6.09 14.13
CA GLU A 481 32.19 -5.67 13.13
C GLU A 481 31.66 -4.62 12.15
N TYR A 482 30.37 -4.21 12.27
CA TYR A 482 29.80 -3.21 11.38
C TYR A 482 30.33 -1.81 11.74
N ASP A 483 31.07 -1.22 10.82
CA ASP A 483 31.65 0.12 10.91
C ASP A 483 30.92 1.18 10.05
N GLY A 484 29.89 0.74 9.33
CA GLY A 484 29.10 1.62 8.48
C GLY A 484 28.12 2.51 9.25
N LYS A 485 27.43 3.37 8.51
CA LYS A 485 26.40 4.26 9.08
C LYS A 485 25.05 3.56 9.11
N ILE A 486 24.49 3.39 10.30
CA ILE A 486 23.08 2.99 10.46
C ILE A 486 22.22 4.16 9.98
N LEU A 487 21.24 3.86 9.12
CA LEU A 487 20.32 4.87 8.59
C LEU A 487 19.00 4.85 9.37
N ARG A 488 18.38 6.04 9.49
CA ARG A 488 17.09 6.24 10.13
C ARG A 488 16.04 6.77 9.15
N ALA A 489 14.79 6.55 9.46
CA ALA A 489 13.65 7.16 8.81
C ALA A 489 13.51 8.62 9.27
N VAL A 490 13.37 9.55 8.33
CA VAL A 490 13.19 10.98 8.64
C VAL A 490 11.75 11.41 8.39
N GLY A 491 11.27 11.18 7.19
CA GLY A 491 9.99 11.69 6.71
C GLY A 491 10.19 12.81 5.68
N CYS A 492 9.46 12.74 4.60
CA CYS A 492 9.33 13.78 3.59
C CYS A 492 8.00 13.62 2.85
N GLU A 493 7.69 14.55 1.99
CA GLU A 493 6.47 14.54 1.20
C GLU A 493 6.33 13.24 0.35
N ALA A 494 7.42 12.78 -0.30
CA ALA A 494 7.41 11.58 -1.12
C ALA A 494 7.00 10.32 -0.34
N CYS A 495 7.34 10.24 0.95
CA CYS A 495 6.95 9.13 1.82
C CYS A 495 5.84 9.51 2.83
N ARG A 496 5.16 10.64 2.64
CA ARG A 496 4.09 11.14 3.51
C ARG A 496 4.51 11.26 4.97
N ASN A 497 5.70 11.78 5.18
CA ASN A 497 6.33 11.95 6.49
C ASN A 497 6.54 10.66 7.30
N THR A 498 6.35 9.48 6.69
CA THR A 498 6.57 8.19 7.37
C THR A 498 8.04 7.80 7.45
N GLY A 499 8.88 8.30 6.54
CA GLY A 499 10.27 7.88 6.37
C GLY A 499 10.44 6.54 5.66
N TYR A 500 9.34 5.89 5.21
CA TYR A 500 9.36 4.58 4.56
C TYR A 500 8.56 4.59 3.26
N GLU A 501 8.98 3.74 2.31
CA GLU A 501 8.28 3.53 1.03
C GLU A 501 8.40 2.07 0.58
N GLY A 502 7.27 1.36 0.58
CA GLY A 502 7.18 -0.04 0.22
C GLY A 502 7.76 -0.99 1.27
N ARG A 503 7.68 -2.28 0.96
CA ARG A 503 8.12 -3.37 1.83
C ARG A 503 9.09 -4.28 1.11
N LEU A 504 9.89 -5.03 1.88
CA LEU A 504 10.73 -6.11 1.39
C LEU A 504 10.61 -7.31 2.32
N ALA A 505 10.88 -8.50 1.77
CA ALA A 505 10.89 -9.72 2.56
C ALA A 505 12.25 -9.91 3.26
N ILE A 506 12.20 -10.24 4.55
CA ILE A 506 13.31 -10.90 5.21
C ILE A 506 12.95 -12.38 5.40
N MET A 507 13.93 -13.24 5.13
CA MET A 507 13.70 -14.68 5.11
C MET A 507 14.75 -15.42 5.96
N GLU A 508 14.33 -16.53 6.56
CA GLU A 508 15.17 -17.56 7.14
C GLU A 508 14.96 -18.82 6.32
N ILE A 509 15.97 -19.28 5.59
CA ILE A 509 15.88 -20.43 4.70
C ILE A 509 16.63 -21.59 5.33
N CYS A 510 15.90 -22.60 5.80
CA CYS A 510 16.42 -23.85 6.29
C CYS A 510 16.35 -24.92 5.18
N MET A 511 17.49 -25.15 4.50
CA MET A 511 17.62 -26.24 3.53
C MET A 511 17.70 -27.56 4.29
N VAL A 512 16.93 -28.57 3.87
CA VAL A 512 16.92 -29.88 4.52
C VAL A 512 18.08 -30.73 3.97
N THR A 513 19.26 -30.54 4.57
CA THR A 513 20.50 -31.26 4.23
C THR A 513 20.48 -32.71 4.74
N PRO A 514 21.36 -33.61 4.26
CA PRO A 514 21.46 -34.98 4.77
C PRO A 514 21.62 -35.06 6.29
N LYS A 515 22.33 -34.10 6.88
CA LYS A 515 22.50 -34.03 8.33
C LYS A 515 21.19 -33.70 9.04
N LEU A 516 20.43 -32.75 8.54
CA LEU A 516 19.11 -32.40 9.08
C LEU A 516 18.11 -33.55 8.85
N GLN A 517 18.17 -34.25 7.71
CA GLN A 517 17.34 -35.43 7.45
C GLN A 517 17.53 -36.53 8.51
N GLU A 518 18.80 -36.84 8.85
CA GLU A 518 19.15 -37.76 9.92
C GLU A 518 18.55 -37.31 11.26
N MET A 519 18.74 -36.04 11.61
CA MET A 519 18.24 -35.47 12.87
C MET A 519 16.69 -35.47 12.95
N ILE A 520 16.00 -35.14 11.86
CA ILE A 520 14.54 -35.17 11.75
C ILE A 520 14.05 -36.62 11.94
N THR A 521 14.67 -37.58 11.24
CA THR A 521 14.31 -39.01 11.35
C THR A 521 14.43 -39.51 12.78
N HIS A 522 15.41 -39.02 13.54
CA HIS A 522 15.60 -39.36 14.95
C HIS A 522 14.77 -38.48 15.91
N ARG A 523 13.80 -37.71 15.41
CA ARG A 523 12.91 -36.82 16.20
C ARG A 523 13.69 -35.86 17.13
N LYS A 524 14.82 -35.32 16.68
CA LYS A 524 15.58 -34.33 17.45
C LYS A 524 14.73 -33.05 17.69
N THR A 525 14.96 -32.42 18.84
CA THR A 525 14.20 -31.24 19.23
C THR A 525 14.56 -30.01 18.39
N ALA A 526 13.70 -28.97 18.40
CA ALA A 526 14.02 -27.69 17.76
C ALA A 526 15.32 -27.06 18.30
N ALA A 527 15.61 -27.27 19.61
CA ALA A 527 16.85 -26.82 20.24
C ALA A 527 18.10 -27.49 19.66
N ASP A 528 18.00 -28.75 19.23
CA ASP A 528 19.08 -29.45 18.56
C ASP A 528 19.19 -29.10 17.07
N LEU A 529 18.03 -29.00 16.40
CA LEU A 529 17.95 -28.75 14.95
C LEU A 529 18.44 -27.34 14.57
N ARG A 530 18.10 -26.30 15.35
CA ARG A 530 18.45 -24.92 15.03
C ARG A 530 19.96 -24.70 14.93
N PRO A 531 20.82 -25.06 15.91
CA PRO A 531 22.26 -24.89 15.78
C PRO A 531 22.87 -25.72 14.64
N ALA A 532 22.23 -26.86 14.29
CA ALA A 532 22.67 -27.66 13.16
C ALA A 532 22.35 -26.95 11.84
N ALA A 533 21.13 -26.44 11.68
CA ALA A 533 20.71 -25.68 10.50
C ALA A 533 21.57 -24.42 10.30
N GLU A 534 21.91 -23.71 11.38
CA GLU A 534 22.79 -22.54 11.31
C GLU A 534 24.21 -22.89 10.84
N ARG A 535 24.77 -24.02 11.31
CA ARG A 535 26.06 -24.53 10.82
C ARG A 535 26.02 -24.94 9.35
N GLU A 536 24.87 -25.36 8.86
CA GLU A 536 24.63 -25.71 7.46
C GLU A 536 24.22 -24.49 6.60
N GLY A 537 24.40 -23.26 7.13
CA GLY A 537 24.22 -22.03 6.38
C GLY A 537 22.82 -21.38 6.46
N MET A 538 21.97 -21.82 7.40
CA MET A 538 20.75 -21.08 7.72
C MET A 538 21.12 -19.80 8.48
N ARG A 539 20.65 -18.65 8.01
CA ARG A 539 20.73 -17.39 8.78
C ARG A 539 19.40 -17.14 9.47
N PRO A 540 19.38 -16.94 10.81
CA PRO A 540 18.17 -16.53 11.52
C PRO A 540 17.54 -15.27 10.94
N LEU A 541 16.21 -15.18 10.98
CA LEU A 541 15.44 -14.05 10.45
C LEU A 541 15.98 -12.68 10.88
N ARG A 542 16.28 -12.53 12.18
CA ARG A 542 16.84 -11.29 12.76
C ARG A 542 18.19 -10.95 12.17
N LYS A 543 19.05 -11.94 12.01
CA LYS A 543 20.40 -11.73 11.45
C LYS A 543 20.32 -11.25 10.00
N TYR A 544 19.49 -11.92 9.18
CA TYR A 544 19.25 -11.47 7.80
C TYR A 544 18.60 -10.08 7.74
N GLY A 545 17.68 -9.78 8.69
CA GLY A 545 17.14 -8.43 8.83
C GLY A 545 18.21 -7.37 9.12
N PHE A 546 19.18 -7.69 9.95
CA PHE A 546 20.31 -6.78 10.24
C PHE A 546 21.24 -6.60 9.04
N ASP A 547 21.41 -7.61 8.18
CA ASP A 547 22.13 -7.43 6.90
C ASP A 547 21.40 -6.37 6.02
N LYS A 548 20.05 -6.32 6.06
CA LYS A 548 19.28 -5.28 5.38
C LYS A 548 19.38 -3.89 6.03
N VAL A 549 19.58 -3.83 7.35
CA VAL A 549 19.93 -2.58 8.04
C VAL A 549 21.31 -2.10 7.62
N ALA A 550 22.31 -2.99 7.63
CA ALA A 550 23.67 -2.69 7.22
C ALA A 550 23.76 -2.19 5.76
N SER A 551 22.93 -2.72 4.87
CA SER A 551 22.82 -2.23 3.48
C SER A 551 22.04 -0.91 3.34
N GLY A 552 21.54 -0.33 4.43
CA GLY A 552 20.77 0.92 4.42
C GLY A 552 19.40 0.81 3.76
N THR A 553 18.81 -0.39 3.78
CA THR A 553 17.52 -0.68 3.14
C THR A 553 16.35 -0.53 4.11
N THR A 554 16.55 -0.86 5.39
CA THR A 554 15.54 -0.77 6.47
C THR A 554 16.19 -0.25 7.76
N THR A 555 15.42 -0.20 8.85
CA THR A 555 15.92 0.24 10.17
C THR A 555 15.94 -0.90 11.18
N ILE A 556 16.66 -0.70 12.27
CA ILE A 556 16.73 -1.64 13.40
C ILE A 556 15.33 -1.84 13.99
N GLU A 557 14.54 -0.77 14.15
CA GLU A 557 13.18 -0.81 14.72
C GLU A 557 12.26 -1.71 13.90
N GLU A 558 12.33 -1.63 12.56
CA GLU A 558 11.53 -2.47 11.69
C GLU A 558 11.90 -3.96 11.84
N VAL A 559 13.18 -4.28 11.89
CA VAL A 559 13.63 -5.66 12.10
C VAL A 559 13.19 -6.16 13.48
N MET A 560 13.41 -5.37 14.53
CA MET A 560 13.00 -5.75 15.89
C MET A 560 11.49 -5.94 15.99
N ARG A 561 10.68 -5.09 15.38
CA ARG A 561 9.22 -5.17 15.37
C ARG A 561 8.68 -6.51 14.85
N VAL A 562 9.37 -7.14 13.91
CA VAL A 562 8.87 -8.36 13.24
C VAL A 562 9.61 -9.63 13.63
N THR A 563 10.69 -9.53 14.41
CA THR A 563 11.54 -10.67 14.81
C THR A 563 11.61 -10.89 16.32
N THR A 564 10.75 -10.25 17.10
CA THR A 564 10.57 -10.48 18.55
C THR A 564 9.85 -11.77 18.85
#